data_2b8b7dfb15f6c7a8f1c5ef54b45148b5
#
_entry.id   2b8b7dfb15f6c7a8f1c5ef54b45148b5
#
_cell.length_a   1.000
_cell.length_b   1.000
_cell.length_c   1.000
_cell.angle_alpha   90.00
_cell.angle_beta   90.00
_cell.angle_gamma   90.00
#
_symmetry.space_group_name_H-M   'P 1'
#
loop_
_entity.id
_entity.type
_entity.pdbx_description
1 polymer ?
#
loop_
_entity_poly.entity_id
_entity_poly.type
_entity_poly.pdbx_seq_one_letter_code
_entity_poly.pdbx_strand_id
1 'polypeptide(L)'
;INPIAERFSPHDPSSIEFHGSPMYSAKDDWAGVPPADRVQALVDVLSLLSNPQLQLRVFASVIEKSTTPHDQILERSFEAVAHQFDQYLADMWIRRRDPQRGLVVCDKASYEQKLQALSSLFKHQGHALGRLRNFAEVPLFLDSKASRLIQMADLIAYWIFRYYQSKDDRGFRLIEPFILRRMHERVGLVASVTPATEVALATISPHRYPFPAPTGAPADGAPVGFVGGAAQQAS
;
A
#
# COMPACT_ATOMS: atom_id res chain seq x y z
N ILE A 1 -4.98 -13.69 6.27
CA ILE A 1 -5.24 -13.92 4.83
C ILE A 1 -5.37 -15.42 4.54
N ASN A 2 -4.58 -16.31 5.17
CA ASN A 2 -4.67 -17.76 4.90
C ASN A 2 -6.08 -18.33 5.04
N PRO A 3 -6.90 -18.03 6.08
CA PRO A 3 -8.28 -18.52 6.15
C PRO A 3 -9.17 -18.07 4.97
N ILE A 4 -8.80 -16.96 4.30
CA ILE A 4 -9.51 -16.51 3.09
C ILE A 4 -9.08 -17.39 1.91
N ALA A 5 -7.79 -17.70 1.77
CA ALA A 5 -7.25 -18.56 0.72
C ALA A 5 -7.78 -20.00 0.82
N GLU A 6 -7.98 -20.53 2.02
CA GLU A 6 -8.53 -21.87 2.29
C GLU A 6 -9.90 -22.09 1.64
N ARG A 7 -10.68 -21.04 1.42
CA ARG A 7 -11.98 -21.12 0.73
C ARG A 7 -11.83 -21.51 -0.76
N PHE A 8 -10.70 -21.17 -1.36
CA PHE A 8 -10.43 -21.39 -2.79
C PHE A 8 -9.48 -22.57 -3.03
N SER A 9 -8.62 -22.86 -2.09
CA SER A 9 -7.72 -24.03 -2.08
C SER A 9 -7.57 -24.59 -0.67
N PRO A 10 -8.50 -25.47 -0.24
CA PRO A 10 -8.48 -26.02 1.13
C PRO A 10 -7.25 -26.87 1.45
N HIS A 11 -6.68 -27.54 0.43
CA HIS A 11 -5.53 -28.43 0.61
C HIS A 11 -4.19 -27.70 0.56
N ASP A 12 -4.12 -26.60 -0.18
CA ASP A 12 -2.93 -25.77 -0.32
C ASP A 12 -3.30 -24.30 -0.43
N PRO A 13 -3.60 -23.63 0.69
CA PRO A 13 -3.89 -22.20 0.67
C PRO A 13 -2.76 -21.33 0.12
N SER A 14 -1.51 -21.83 0.17
CA SER A 14 -0.34 -21.09 -0.32
C SER A 14 -0.31 -20.97 -1.85
N SER A 15 -1.00 -21.89 -2.55
CA SER A 15 -1.11 -21.85 -4.02
C SER A 15 -1.92 -20.67 -4.55
N ILE A 16 -2.84 -20.11 -3.73
CA ILE A 16 -3.65 -18.96 -4.14
C ILE A 16 -2.91 -17.65 -3.89
N GLU A 17 -2.68 -16.90 -4.95
CA GLU A 17 -2.09 -15.57 -4.88
C GLU A 17 -3.16 -14.47 -4.96
N PHE A 18 -3.19 -13.56 -3.98
CA PHE A 18 -4.06 -12.38 -3.98
C PHE A 18 -3.40 -11.26 -4.78
N HIS A 19 -3.72 -11.21 -6.07
CA HIS A 19 -3.18 -10.23 -7.00
C HIS A 19 -4.31 -9.44 -7.65
N GLY A 20 -4.27 -8.10 -7.54
CA GLY A 20 -5.39 -7.24 -7.88
C GLY A 20 -5.90 -7.38 -9.32
N SER A 21 -5.00 -7.40 -10.30
CA SER A 21 -5.37 -7.52 -11.71
C SER A 21 -5.96 -8.88 -12.08
N PRO A 22 -5.35 -10.03 -11.74
CA PRO A 22 -5.93 -11.36 -11.93
C PRO A 22 -7.28 -11.54 -11.23
N MET A 23 -7.41 -11.09 -9.98
CA MET A 23 -8.68 -11.17 -9.25
C MET A 23 -9.79 -10.39 -9.98
N TYR A 24 -9.49 -9.20 -10.46
CA TYR A 24 -10.47 -8.40 -11.17
C TYR A 24 -10.86 -9.01 -12.52
N SER A 25 -9.88 -9.50 -13.30
CA SER A 25 -10.07 -9.99 -14.68
C SER A 25 -10.37 -11.48 -14.80
N ALA A 26 -10.50 -12.22 -13.69
CA ALA A 26 -10.69 -13.68 -13.65
C ALA A 26 -9.58 -14.44 -14.40
N LYS A 27 -8.32 -14.18 -14.06
CA LYS A 27 -7.15 -14.83 -14.64
C LYS A 27 -6.38 -15.62 -13.59
N ASP A 28 -5.45 -16.44 -14.04
CA ASP A 28 -4.54 -17.24 -13.22
C ASP A 28 -5.30 -18.05 -12.17
N ASP A 29 -4.94 -18.01 -10.90
CA ASP A 29 -5.60 -18.71 -9.81
C ASP A 29 -7.08 -18.35 -9.63
N TRP A 30 -7.52 -17.26 -10.24
CA TRP A 30 -8.88 -16.73 -10.16
C TRP A 30 -9.73 -17.08 -11.40
N ALA A 31 -9.17 -17.84 -12.34
CA ALA A 31 -9.92 -18.33 -13.50
C ALA A 31 -11.05 -19.27 -13.05
N GLY A 32 -12.25 -19.01 -13.51
CA GLY A 32 -13.44 -19.80 -13.13
C GLY A 32 -14.05 -19.48 -11.77
N VAL A 33 -13.41 -18.67 -10.92
CA VAL A 33 -14.02 -18.23 -9.65
C VAL A 33 -15.13 -17.20 -9.94
N PRO A 34 -16.35 -17.40 -9.40
CA PRO A 34 -17.45 -16.48 -9.61
C PRO A 34 -17.13 -15.04 -9.24
N PRO A 35 -17.65 -14.02 -9.96
CA PRO A 35 -17.37 -12.60 -9.67
C PRO A 35 -17.68 -12.21 -8.23
N ALA A 36 -18.78 -12.70 -7.66
CA ALA A 36 -19.16 -12.38 -6.29
C ALA A 36 -18.13 -12.89 -5.27
N ASP A 37 -17.60 -14.10 -5.47
CA ASP A 37 -16.61 -14.72 -4.57
C ASP A 37 -15.26 -14.00 -4.64
N ARG A 38 -14.84 -13.58 -5.85
CA ARG A 38 -13.62 -12.78 -6.05
C ARG A 38 -13.71 -11.42 -5.37
N VAL A 39 -14.85 -10.76 -5.51
CA VAL A 39 -15.13 -9.49 -4.85
C VAL A 39 -15.15 -9.68 -3.33
N GLN A 40 -15.81 -10.72 -2.83
CA GLN A 40 -15.85 -10.99 -1.38
C GLN A 40 -14.45 -11.28 -0.83
N ALA A 41 -13.64 -12.08 -1.52
CA ALA A 41 -12.26 -12.36 -1.13
C ALA A 41 -11.43 -11.07 -1.01
N LEU A 42 -11.57 -10.18 -1.98
CA LEU A 42 -10.90 -8.88 -2.00
C LEU A 42 -11.34 -8.01 -0.81
N VAL A 43 -12.65 -7.91 -0.56
CA VAL A 43 -13.19 -7.16 0.59
C VAL A 43 -12.66 -7.74 1.90
N ASP A 44 -12.66 -9.06 2.03
CA ASP A 44 -12.19 -9.74 3.24
C ASP A 44 -10.70 -9.46 3.52
N VAL A 45 -9.85 -9.48 2.47
CA VAL A 45 -8.43 -9.13 2.63
C VAL A 45 -8.25 -7.67 2.99
N LEU A 46 -8.92 -6.74 2.31
CA LEU A 46 -8.82 -5.31 2.64
C LEU A 46 -9.43 -4.98 4.02
N SER A 47 -10.44 -5.71 4.46
CA SER A 47 -11.03 -5.55 5.79
C SER A 47 -10.07 -5.86 6.93
N LEU A 48 -8.99 -6.62 6.66
CA LEU A 48 -7.92 -6.84 7.65
C LEU A 48 -7.19 -5.55 8.02
N LEU A 49 -7.26 -4.50 7.20
CA LEU A 49 -6.76 -3.17 7.56
C LEU A 49 -7.41 -2.62 8.83
N SER A 50 -8.68 -2.99 9.09
CA SER A 50 -9.41 -2.58 10.28
C SER A 50 -9.08 -3.39 11.54
N ASN A 51 -8.25 -4.43 11.43
CA ASN A 51 -7.88 -5.24 12.60
C ASN A 51 -6.98 -4.43 13.55
N PRO A 52 -7.47 -4.09 14.76
CA PRO A 52 -6.73 -3.23 15.68
C PRO A 52 -5.44 -3.88 16.20
N GLN A 53 -5.32 -5.20 16.16
CA GLN A 53 -4.11 -5.91 16.57
C GLN A 53 -2.97 -5.73 15.56
N LEU A 54 -3.28 -5.54 14.27
CA LEU A 54 -2.28 -5.36 13.22
C LEU A 54 -1.78 -3.90 13.13
N GLN A 55 -2.58 -2.95 13.60
CA GLN A 55 -2.25 -1.51 13.63
C GLN A 55 -1.70 -0.96 12.29
N LEU A 56 -2.31 -1.37 11.18
CA LEU A 56 -1.83 -1.08 9.83
C LEU A 56 -2.02 0.40 9.44
N ARG A 57 -1.09 0.94 8.67
CA ARG A 57 -1.18 2.24 7.99
C ARG A 57 -0.76 2.10 6.55
N VAL A 58 -1.35 2.92 5.70
CA VAL A 58 -1.08 2.92 4.26
C VAL A 58 -0.29 4.17 3.89
N PHE A 59 0.79 3.94 3.14
CA PHE A 59 1.55 4.94 2.42
C PHE A 59 1.51 4.61 0.94
N ALA A 60 1.24 5.58 0.09
CA ALA A 60 1.17 5.37 -1.34
C ALA A 60 1.67 6.59 -2.12
N SER A 61 2.22 6.33 -3.29
CA SER A 61 2.54 7.34 -4.28
C SER A 61 1.78 7.06 -5.57
N VAL A 62 1.17 8.09 -6.12
CA VAL A 62 0.48 8.05 -7.41
C VAL A 62 1.16 9.05 -8.34
N ILE A 63 1.63 8.57 -9.48
CA ILE A 63 2.22 9.43 -10.51
C ILE A 63 1.47 9.21 -11.82
N GLU A 64 0.86 10.27 -12.34
CA GLU A 64 0.31 10.28 -13.67
C GLU A 64 1.46 10.39 -14.69
N LYS A 65 1.56 9.44 -15.62
CA LYS A 65 2.71 9.33 -16.54
C LYS A 65 2.99 10.59 -17.36
N SER A 66 1.97 11.43 -17.59
CA SER A 66 2.11 12.72 -18.29
C SER A 66 2.80 13.80 -17.45
N THR A 67 2.87 13.64 -16.11
CA THR A 67 3.47 14.64 -15.21
C THR A 67 4.95 14.40 -14.92
N THR A 68 5.48 13.25 -15.30
CA THR A 68 6.84 12.84 -14.89
C THR A 68 7.51 12.03 -16.01
N PRO A 69 8.78 12.31 -16.35
CA PRO A 69 9.55 11.48 -17.27
C PRO A 69 9.59 10.02 -16.84
N HIS A 70 9.45 9.10 -17.79
CA HIS A 70 9.28 7.68 -17.52
C HIS A 70 10.45 7.07 -16.70
N ASP A 71 11.66 7.48 -16.98
CA ASP A 71 12.89 7.05 -16.27
C ASP A 71 12.97 7.52 -14.82
N GLN A 72 12.23 8.58 -14.45
CA GLN A 72 12.18 9.15 -13.11
C GLN A 72 11.01 8.62 -12.26
N ILE A 73 10.02 7.93 -12.86
CA ILE A 73 8.81 7.50 -12.15
C ILE A 73 9.16 6.62 -10.94
N LEU A 74 10.02 5.61 -11.13
CA LEU A 74 10.40 4.70 -10.04
C LEU A 74 11.09 5.45 -8.90
N GLU A 75 12.03 6.32 -9.22
CA GLU A 75 12.78 7.10 -8.23
C GLU A 75 11.86 8.01 -7.43
N ARG A 76 11.01 8.79 -8.10
CA ARG A 76 10.07 9.71 -7.45
C ARG A 76 9.00 8.98 -6.63
N SER A 77 8.51 7.83 -7.12
CA SER A 77 7.57 7.00 -6.35
C SER A 77 8.22 6.48 -5.08
N PHE A 78 9.44 5.96 -5.18
CA PHE A 78 10.17 5.44 -4.02
C PHE A 78 10.53 6.56 -3.05
N GLU A 79 11.02 7.71 -3.54
CA GLU A 79 11.32 8.90 -2.73
C GLU A 79 10.10 9.32 -1.90
N ALA A 80 8.94 9.45 -2.54
CA ALA A 80 7.72 9.90 -1.87
C ALA A 80 7.30 8.94 -0.75
N VAL A 81 7.23 7.62 -1.02
CA VAL A 81 6.81 6.62 -0.03
C VAL A 81 7.86 6.50 1.08
N ALA A 82 9.14 6.42 0.73
CA ALA A 82 10.23 6.29 1.69
C ALA A 82 10.31 7.51 2.62
N HIS A 83 10.15 8.71 2.08
CA HIS A 83 10.12 9.93 2.88
C HIS A 83 8.97 9.94 3.89
N GLN A 84 7.75 9.62 3.44
CA GLN A 84 6.58 9.57 4.33
C GLN A 84 6.75 8.54 5.46
N PHE A 85 7.32 7.39 5.14
CA PHE A 85 7.60 6.36 6.13
C PHE A 85 8.68 6.82 7.12
N ASP A 86 9.78 7.43 6.65
CA ASP A 86 10.84 7.96 7.53
C ASP A 86 10.30 9.06 8.46
N GLN A 87 9.46 9.96 7.95
CA GLN A 87 8.80 11.00 8.75
C GLN A 87 7.85 10.40 9.81
N TYR A 88 7.14 9.35 9.46
CA TYR A 88 6.30 8.64 10.42
C TYR A 88 7.12 8.05 11.58
N LEU A 89 8.25 7.40 11.27
CA LEU A 89 9.16 6.87 12.30
C LEU A 89 9.77 7.97 13.17
N ALA A 90 10.10 9.12 12.57
CA ALA A 90 10.54 10.29 13.31
C ALA A 90 9.46 10.83 14.26
N ASP A 91 8.20 10.87 13.81
CA ASP A 91 7.06 11.26 14.66
C ASP A 91 6.84 10.29 15.83
N MET A 92 7.02 9.00 15.64
CA MET A 92 6.97 8.00 16.72
C MET A 92 8.00 8.31 17.80
N TRP A 93 9.25 8.63 17.39
CA TRP A 93 10.28 9.04 18.32
C TRP A 93 9.94 10.35 19.05
N ILE A 94 9.59 11.40 18.31
CA ILE A 94 9.41 12.75 18.85
C ILE A 94 8.19 12.78 19.79
N ARG A 95 7.06 12.22 19.35
CA ARG A 95 5.78 12.36 20.07
C ARG A 95 5.56 11.29 21.11
N ARG A 96 6.06 10.08 20.90
CA ARG A 96 5.79 8.91 21.76
C ARG A 96 7.01 8.42 22.53
N ARG A 97 8.20 8.97 22.23
CA ARG A 97 9.47 8.49 22.77
C ARG A 97 9.74 7.01 22.44
N ASP A 98 9.21 6.55 21.30
CA ASP A 98 9.33 5.19 20.80
C ASP A 98 10.28 5.16 19.61
N PRO A 99 11.59 4.87 19.81
CA PRO A 99 12.60 4.88 18.75
C PRO A 99 12.52 3.61 17.90
N GLN A 100 11.82 3.69 16.79
CA GLN A 100 11.70 2.57 15.85
C GLN A 100 12.61 2.75 14.64
N ARG A 101 13.01 1.62 14.06
CA ARG A 101 13.71 1.55 12.78
C ARG A 101 12.85 0.81 11.78
N GLY A 102 12.69 1.37 10.59
CA GLY A 102 11.91 0.78 9.52
C GLY A 102 12.71 -0.22 8.71
N LEU A 103 12.07 -1.33 8.38
CA LEU A 103 12.53 -2.27 7.37
C LEU A 103 11.56 -2.24 6.20
N VAL A 104 12.10 -2.07 4.98
CA VAL A 104 11.30 -2.08 3.75
C VAL A 104 11.45 -3.44 3.09
N VAL A 105 10.33 -4.08 2.82
CA VAL A 105 10.27 -5.35 2.08
C VAL A 105 9.44 -5.11 0.82
N CYS A 106 10.03 -5.38 -0.33
CA CYS A 106 9.43 -5.19 -1.65
C CYS A 106 9.19 -6.54 -2.34
N ASP A 107 8.29 -6.55 -3.30
CA ASP A 107 8.17 -7.64 -4.25
C ASP A 107 9.40 -7.71 -5.16
N LYS A 108 9.81 -8.94 -5.52
CA LYS A 108 10.90 -9.18 -6.46
C LYS A 108 10.61 -8.54 -7.81
N ALA A 109 11.60 -7.81 -8.33
CA ALA A 109 11.47 -7.15 -9.63
C ALA A 109 12.84 -6.84 -10.24
N SER A 110 12.87 -6.55 -11.53
CA SER A 110 14.10 -6.21 -12.26
C SER A 110 14.80 -4.93 -11.78
N TYR A 111 14.15 -4.14 -10.94
CA TYR A 111 14.67 -2.87 -10.40
C TYR A 111 15.21 -2.96 -8.96
N GLU A 112 15.41 -4.17 -8.41
CA GLU A 112 15.91 -4.38 -7.03
C GLU A 112 17.18 -3.59 -6.75
N GLN A 113 18.21 -3.76 -7.57
CA GLN A 113 19.49 -3.05 -7.42
C GLN A 113 19.33 -1.53 -7.46
N LYS A 114 18.43 -1.04 -8.33
CA LYS A 114 18.15 0.40 -8.43
C LYS A 114 17.53 0.94 -7.13
N LEU A 115 16.55 0.23 -6.55
CA LEU A 115 15.92 0.66 -5.29
C LEU A 115 16.89 0.59 -4.11
N GLN A 116 17.75 -0.43 -4.04
CA GLN A 116 18.78 -0.51 -3.00
C GLN A 116 19.79 0.64 -3.11
N ALA A 117 20.24 0.95 -4.33
CA ALA A 117 21.13 2.09 -4.59
C ALA A 117 20.47 3.43 -4.22
N LEU A 118 19.20 3.66 -4.59
CA LEU A 118 18.43 4.85 -4.23
C LEU A 118 18.27 4.97 -2.70
N SER A 119 17.94 3.88 -2.01
CA SER A 119 17.81 3.88 -0.55
C SER A 119 19.14 4.27 0.13
N SER A 120 20.26 3.71 -0.34
CA SER A 120 21.58 4.06 0.14
C SER A 120 21.94 5.53 -0.14
N LEU A 121 21.65 6.00 -1.37
CA LEU A 121 21.85 7.40 -1.77
C LEU A 121 21.04 8.34 -0.85
N PHE A 122 19.77 8.08 -0.65
CA PHE A 122 18.88 8.90 0.17
C PHE A 122 19.27 8.90 1.66
N LYS A 123 19.85 7.80 2.14
CA LYS A 123 20.38 7.69 3.50
C LYS A 123 21.66 8.52 3.69
N HIS A 124 22.59 8.48 2.74
CA HIS A 124 23.93 9.08 2.90
C HIS A 124 24.03 10.49 2.34
N GLN A 125 23.47 10.76 1.17
CA GLN A 125 23.55 12.05 0.50
C GLN A 125 22.26 12.87 0.65
N GLY A 126 21.12 12.19 0.78
CA GLY A 126 19.80 12.82 0.84
C GLY A 126 19.07 12.77 -0.49
N HIS A 127 17.89 13.37 -0.50
CA HIS A 127 16.98 13.50 -1.63
C HIS A 127 16.28 14.86 -1.57
N ALA A 128 15.40 15.18 -2.53
CA ALA A 128 14.76 16.49 -2.61
C ALA A 128 13.99 16.90 -1.34
N LEU A 129 13.47 15.92 -0.59
CA LEU A 129 12.67 16.14 0.63
C LEU A 129 13.48 15.98 1.94
N GLY A 130 14.78 15.63 1.87
CA GLY A 130 15.65 15.49 3.04
C GLY A 130 16.53 14.25 3.02
N ARG A 131 16.63 13.54 4.15
CA ARG A 131 17.40 12.29 4.30
C ARG A 131 16.59 11.22 4.98
N LEU A 132 16.77 9.97 4.57
CA LEU A 132 16.25 8.80 5.29
C LEU A 132 17.16 8.51 6.51
N ARG A 133 16.62 8.65 7.72
CA ARG A 133 17.38 8.50 8.98
C ARG A 133 16.96 7.30 9.79
N ASN A 134 15.74 6.80 9.57
CA ASN A 134 15.10 5.82 10.42
C ASN A 134 15.00 4.43 9.76
N PHE A 135 15.55 4.24 8.58
CA PHE A 135 15.64 2.93 7.95
C PHE A 135 16.76 2.09 8.59
N ALA A 136 16.43 0.85 8.95
CA ALA A 136 17.42 -0.11 9.49
C ALA A 136 18.39 -0.53 8.40
N GLU A 137 17.84 -0.98 7.26
CA GLU A 137 18.57 -1.56 6.14
C GLU A 137 18.12 -0.98 4.80
N VAL A 138 18.82 -1.35 3.73
CA VAL A 138 18.31 -1.19 2.35
C VAL A 138 17.09 -2.09 2.13
N PRO A 139 16.22 -1.81 1.15
CA PRO A 139 15.07 -2.66 0.87
C PRO A 139 15.45 -4.12 0.62
N LEU A 140 14.72 -5.02 1.25
CA LEU A 140 14.76 -6.46 1.01
C LEU A 140 13.72 -6.83 -0.05
N PHE A 141 13.96 -7.92 -0.77
CA PHE A 141 13.07 -8.38 -1.83
C PHE A 141 12.64 -9.83 -1.58
N LEU A 142 11.35 -10.06 -1.60
CA LEU A 142 10.74 -11.38 -1.43
C LEU A 142 9.81 -11.69 -2.61
N ASP A 143 9.64 -12.96 -2.90
CA ASP A 143 8.62 -13.43 -3.82
C ASP A 143 7.24 -13.16 -3.23
N SER A 144 6.33 -12.55 -4.01
CA SER A 144 4.95 -12.22 -3.59
C SER A 144 4.19 -13.46 -3.14
N LYS A 145 4.44 -14.63 -3.74
CA LYS A 145 3.84 -15.92 -3.33
C LYS A 145 4.20 -16.30 -1.88
N ALA A 146 5.38 -15.94 -1.44
CA ALA A 146 5.85 -16.22 -0.09
C ALA A 146 5.34 -15.21 0.96
N SER A 147 4.75 -14.08 0.56
CA SER A 147 4.39 -13.00 1.48
C SER A 147 2.97 -12.49 1.29
N ARG A 148 2.08 -12.83 2.21
CA ARG A 148 0.71 -12.31 2.26
C ARG A 148 0.63 -10.79 2.44
N LEU A 149 1.63 -10.17 3.05
CA LEU A 149 1.67 -8.72 3.20
C LEU A 149 2.03 -8.01 1.89
N ILE A 150 2.91 -8.60 1.07
CA ILE A 150 3.19 -8.09 -0.29
C ILE A 150 1.92 -8.19 -1.14
N GLN A 151 1.20 -9.33 -1.09
CA GLN A 151 -0.07 -9.49 -1.79
C GLN A 151 -1.12 -8.47 -1.35
N MET A 152 -1.22 -8.19 -0.05
CA MET A 152 -2.10 -7.13 0.45
C MET A 152 -1.66 -5.74 -0.08
N ALA A 153 -0.37 -5.47 -0.13
CA ALA A 153 0.14 -4.21 -0.67
C ALA A 153 -0.18 -4.06 -2.17
N ASP A 154 -0.12 -5.15 -2.95
CA ASP A 154 -0.53 -5.16 -4.35
C ASP A 154 -2.03 -4.84 -4.50
N LEU A 155 -2.90 -5.45 -3.70
CA LEU A 155 -4.33 -5.15 -3.71
C LEU A 155 -4.61 -3.68 -3.36
N ILE A 156 -3.91 -3.13 -2.38
CA ILE A 156 -4.01 -1.71 -2.03
C ILE A 156 -3.58 -0.83 -3.20
N ALA A 157 -2.42 -1.11 -3.80
CA ALA A 157 -1.90 -0.37 -4.95
C ALA A 157 -2.86 -0.45 -6.14
N TYR A 158 -3.39 -1.64 -6.43
CA TYR A 158 -4.36 -1.87 -7.51
C TYR A 158 -5.63 -1.03 -7.34
N TRP A 159 -6.20 -0.97 -6.14
CA TRP A 159 -7.43 -0.21 -5.90
C TRP A 159 -7.20 1.31 -5.84
N ILE A 160 -6.03 1.75 -5.40
CA ILE A 160 -5.63 3.15 -5.55
C ILE A 160 -5.48 3.48 -7.05
N PHE A 161 -4.83 2.61 -7.83
CA PHE A 161 -4.73 2.76 -9.29
C PHE A 161 -6.12 2.83 -9.95
N ARG A 162 -7.05 1.93 -9.60
CA ARG A 162 -8.43 1.92 -10.11
C ARG A 162 -9.16 3.23 -9.84
N TYR A 163 -8.98 3.78 -8.64
CA TYR A 163 -9.57 5.06 -8.27
C TYR A 163 -9.08 6.19 -9.17
N TYR A 164 -7.79 6.31 -9.39
CA TYR A 164 -7.23 7.38 -10.22
C TYR A 164 -7.50 7.14 -11.72
N GLN A 165 -7.32 5.92 -12.21
CA GLN A 165 -7.43 5.60 -13.63
C GLN A 165 -8.87 5.49 -14.13
N SER A 166 -9.74 4.82 -13.36
CA SER A 166 -11.08 4.44 -13.81
C SER A 166 -12.21 5.09 -13.01
N LYS A 167 -11.87 5.95 -12.02
CA LYS A 167 -12.83 6.59 -11.11
C LYS A 167 -13.65 5.55 -10.31
N ASP A 168 -13.09 4.35 -10.12
CA ASP A 168 -13.69 3.29 -9.33
C ASP A 168 -13.24 3.41 -7.87
N ASP A 169 -14.09 4.00 -7.04
CA ASP A 169 -13.78 4.31 -5.64
C ASP A 169 -14.08 3.16 -4.67
N ARG A 170 -14.64 2.03 -5.15
CA ARG A 170 -15.13 0.95 -4.30
C ARG A 170 -14.07 0.37 -3.35
N GLY A 171 -12.93 -0.04 -3.87
CA GLY A 171 -11.83 -0.53 -3.03
C GLY A 171 -11.08 0.60 -2.32
N PHE A 172 -10.94 1.76 -2.97
CA PHE A 172 -10.28 2.92 -2.36
C PHE A 172 -10.95 3.35 -1.05
N ARG A 173 -12.27 3.29 -0.96
CA ARG A 173 -13.01 3.61 0.27
C ARG A 173 -12.71 2.66 1.44
N LEU A 174 -12.35 1.40 1.17
CA LEU A 174 -11.89 0.47 2.21
C LEU A 174 -10.50 0.82 2.71
N ILE A 175 -9.68 1.44 1.86
CA ILE A 175 -8.27 1.76 2.12
C ILE A 175 -8.13 3.15 2.74
N GLU A 176 -8.92 4.12 2.29
CA GLU A 176 -8.80 5.54 2.64
C GLU A 176 -8.70 5.82 4.15
N PRO A 177 -9.49 5.15 5.03
CA PRO A 177 -9.41 5.39 6.48
C PRO A 177 -8.05 5.04 7.08
N PHE A 178 -7.26 4.19 6.41
CA PHE A 178 -5.97 3.68 6.88
C PHE A 178 -4.78 4.42 6.25
N ILE A 179 -5.03 5.32 5.31
CA ILE A 179 -3.99 6.22 4.79
C ILE A 179 -3.56 7.15 5.92
N LEU A 180 -2.24 7.23 6.16
CA LEU A 180 -1.71 8.04 7.24
C LEU A 180 -2.23 9.47 7.16
N ARG A 181 -2.78 9.96 8.27
CA ARG A 181 -3.18 11.34 8.46
C ARG A 181 -2.31 12.01 9.51
N ARG A 182 -2.04 13.30 9.30
CA ARG A 182 -1.41 14.16 10.29
C ARG A 182 -2.29 15.39 10.46
N MET A 183 -2.82 15.57 11.68
CA MET A 183 -3.88 16.54 11.96
C MET A 183 -5.06 16.42 10.98
N HIS A 184 -5.66 16.52 10.27
CA HIS A 184 -6.75 16.27 9.33
C HIS A 184 -6.29 16.04 7.88
N GLU A 185 -5.00 16.22 7.59
CA GLU A 185 -4.45 16.06 6.24
C GLU A 185 -4.02 14.61 5.96
N ARG A 186 -4.31 14.12 4.76
CA ARG A 186 -3.83 12.83 4.26
C ARG A 186 -2.38 12.99 3.80
N VAL A 187 -1.44 12.70 4.69
CA VAL A 187 -0.01 12.80 4.36
C VAL A 187 0.55 11.48 3.79
N GLY A 188 -0.13 10.35 4.03
CA GLY A 188 0.32 9.04 3.54
C GLY A 188 0.06 8.78 2.05
N LEU A 189 -0.69 9.66 1.36
CA LEU A 189 -0.94 9.54 -0.08
C LEU A 189 -0.38 10.76 -0.80
N VAL A 190 0.69 10.55 -1.55
CA VAL A 190 1.32 11.58 -2.38
C VAL A 190 0.88 11.37 -3.82
N ALA A 191 0.16 12.32 -4.39
CA ALA A 191 -0.31 12.25 -5.77
C ALA A 191 0.32 13.35 -6.63
N SER A 192 0.92 12.95 -7.74
CA SER A 192 1.41 13.83 -8.80
C SER A 192 0.56 13.58 -10.04
N VAL A 193 -0.52 14.32 -10.14
CA VAL A 193 -1.54 14.17 -11.20
C VAL A 193 -1.83 15.51 -11.86
N THR A 194 -2.46 15.47 -13.04
CA THR A 194 -2.86 16.70 -13.74
C THR A 194 -4.08 17.35 -13.07
N PRO A 195 -4.27 18.68 -13.22
CA PRO A 195 -5.48 19.36 -12.74
C PRO A 195 -6.77 18.75 -13.31
N ALA A 196 -6.74 18.24 -14.53
CA ALA A 196 -7.88 17.55 -15.14
C ALA A 196 -8.25 16.27 -14.36
N THR A 197 -7.25 15.50 -13.94
CA THR A 197 -7.47 14.31 -13.10
C THR A 197 -8.01 14.71 -11.72
N GLU A 198 -7.51 15.76 -11.09
CA GLU A 198 -8.02 16.26 -9.80
C GLU A 198 -9.49 16.66 -9.89
N VAL A 199 -9.86 17.45 -10.90
CA VAL A 199 -11.26 17.84 -11.14
C VAL A 199 -12.13 16.62 -11.36
N ALA A 200 -11.69 15.66 -12.18
CA ALA A 200 -12.45 14.44 -12.44
C ALA A 200 -12.65 13.59 -11.18
N LEU A 201 -11.68 13.55 -10.27
CA LEU A 201 -11.81 12.85 -8.99
C LEU A 201 -12.77 13.57 -8.03
N ALA A 202 -12.77 14.89 -8.01
CA ALA A 202 -13.67 15.69 -7.18
C ALA A 202 -15.15 15.55 -7.57
N THR A 203 -15.42 15.13 -8.81
CA THR A 203 -16.79 14.94 -9.34
C THR A 203 -17.30 13.51 -9.19
N ILE A 204 -16.53 12.59 -8.62
CA ILE A 204 -16.98 11.22 -8.40
C ILE A 204 -18.17 11.22 -7.45
N SER A 205 -19.35 10.89 -7.98
CA SER A 205 -20.48 10.54 -7.14
C SER A 205 -20.20 9.23 -6.43
N PRO A 206 -20.42 9.14 -5.12
CA PRO A 206 -20.18 7.91 -4.38
C PRO A 206 -20.92 6.74 -5.02
N HIS A 207 -20.22 5.72 -5.49
CA HIS A 207 -20.85 4.51 -5.96
C HIS A 207 -21.73 3.94 -4.84
N ARG A 208 -22.98 3.56 -5.15
CA ARG A 208 -23.79 2.78 -4.23
C ARG A 208 -23.06 1.45 -3.98
N TYR A 209 -22.62 1.28 -2.79
CA TYR A 209 -21.60 0.32 -2.38
C TYR A 209 -22.18 -1.11 -2.29
N PRO A 210 -21.62 -2.09 -2.98
CA PRO A 210 -21.89 -3.49 -2.68
C PRO A 210 -21.07 -4.01 -1.50
N PHE A 211 -20.15 -3.18 -0.92
CA PHE A 211 -19.25 -3.61 0.14
C PHE A 211 -19.67 -3.01 1.48
N PRO A 212 -19.60 -3.76 2.59
CA PRO A 212 -19.84 -3.21 3.91
C PRO A 212 -18.86 -2.09 4.23
N ALA A 213 -19.33 -1.05 4.88
CA ALA A 213 -18.46 0.03 5.34
C ALA A 213 -17.41 -0.54 6.31
N PRO A 214 -16.12 -0.13 6.21
CA PRO A 214 -15.11 -0.57 7.16
C PRO A 214 -15.49 -0.09 8.56
N THR A 215 -15.60 -1.04 9.49
CA THR A 215 -15.77 -0.74 10.91
C THR A 215 -14.38 -0.69 11.55
N GLY A 216 -14.11 0.32 12.33
CA GLY A 216 -12.89 0.36 13.14
C GLY A 216 -11.68 1.06 12.51
N ALA A 217 -11.89 2.14 11.75
CA ALA A 217 -10.78 3.02 11.39
C ALA A 217 -10.04 3.46 12.67
N PRO A 218 -8.68 3.34 12.72
CA PRO A 218 -7.95 3.68 13.91
C PRO A 218 -8.07 5.17 14.23
N ALA A 219 -8.33 5.48 15.49
CA ALA A 219 -8.28 6.85 15.98
C ALA A 219 -6.89 7.45 15.77
N ASP A 220 -6.83 8.74 15.44
CA ASP A 220 -5.56 9.45 15.32
C ASP A 220 -4.79 9.30 16.65
N GLY A 221 -3.67 8.61 16.59
CA GLY A 221 -2.83 8.46 17.78
C GLY A 221 -2.57 7.02 18.26
N ALA A 222 -3.19 5.96 17.73
CA ALA A 222 -2.89 4.58 18.12
C ALA A 222 -1.51 4.09 17.61
N PRO A 223 -0.79 3.19 18.33
CA PRO A 223 0.48 2.60 17.88
C PRO A 223 0.28 1.75 16.61
N VAL A 224 1.29 1.57 15.78
CA VAL A 224 1.13 1.34 14.35
C VAL A 224 2.06 0.28 13.78
N GLY A 225 1.53 -0.63 12.98
CA GLY A 225 2.26 -1.50 12.05
C GLY A 225 2.01 -1.13 10.59
N PHE A 226 2.71 -1.68 9.60
CA PHE A 226 2.75 -1.19 8.22
C PHE A 226 2.25 -2.15 7.16
N VAL A 227 1.63 -1.60 6.11
CA VAL A 227 1.39 -2.26 4.82
C VAL A 227 1.65 -1.27 3.68
N GLY A 228 2.26 -1.73 2.64
CA GLY A 228 2.60 -0.94 1.45
C GLY A 228 4.08 -0.69 1.34
N GLY A 229 4.85 -1.61 0.76
CA GLY A 229 6.30 -1.59 0.77
C GLY A 229 6.85 -1.94 2.14
N ALA A 230 6.26 -2.86 2.74
CA ALA A 230 6.18 -3.52 4.02
C ALA A 230 7.38 -3.36 4.96
N ALA A 231 7.13 -2.92 6.16
CA ALA A 231 8.04 -3.13 7.28
C ALA A 231 7.48 -4.25 8.18
N GLN A 232 8.23 -5.32 8.40
CA GLN A 232 7.98 -6.23 9.50
C GLN A 232 8.73 -5.75 10.73
N GLN A 233 8.06 -5.70 11.87
CA GLN A 233 8.74 -5.65 13.15
C GLN A 233 9.35 -7.02 13.41
N ALA A 234 10.67 -7.08 13.56
CA ALA A 234 11.30 -8.17 14.28
C ALA A 234 11.10 -7.89 15.77
N SER A 235 10.40 -8.78 16.44
CA SER A 235 10.40 -8.90 17.89
C SER A 235 11.75 -9.44 18.37
#